data_9712086f339216dffe67ea9bc6895b9f
#
_entry.id   9712086f339216dffe67ea9bc6895b9f
#
_cell.length_a   1.000
_cell.length_b   1.000
_cell.length_c   1.000
_cell.angle_alpha   90.00
_cell.angle_beta   90.00
_cell.angle_gamma   90.00
#
_symmetry.space_group_name_H-M   'P 1'
#
loop_
_entity.id
_entity.type
_entity.pdbx_description
1 polymer ?
#
loop_
_entity_poly.entity_id
_entity_poly.type
_entity_poly.pdbx_seq_one_letter_code
_entity_poly.pdbx_strand_id
1 'polypeptide(L)'
;YELTLYLDTFNNEIVSYRLSSREGDPRTYHDGLKEVIKLIKKEQTDQVTILHTDQGSVYSSRSYNELLTNINMKHSMSRAGTPTDNPIMESINGWMKDEMFYDFDLKHCDDINKFIKAYIHWFNHERPAYALQYKTPHLYKHDMGY
;
A
#
# COMPACT_ATOMS: atom_id res chain seq x y z
N TYR A 1 -3.82 -15.31 6.89
CA TYR A 1 -2.97 -14.10 6.95
C TYR A 1 -3.69 -12.92 6.31
N GLU A 2 -3.47 -11.73 6.88
CA GLU A 2 -3.92 -10.46 6.32
C GLU A 2 -2.70 -9.63 5.97
N LEU A 3 -2.70 -9.09 4.74
CA LEU A 3 -1.67 -8.20 4.23
C LEU A 3 -2.26 -6.79 4.08
N THR A 4 -1.79 -5.85 4.90
CA THR A 4 -2.13 -4.43 4.79
C THR A 4 -1.08 -3.74 3.92
N LEU A 5 -1.52 -2.97 2.91
CA LEU A 5 -0.66 -2.26 1.96
C LEU A 5 -0.93 -0.76 1.98
N TYR A 6 0.11 0.02 1.75
CA TYR A 6 0.03 1.44 1.40
C TYR A 6 0.69 1.65 0.05
N LEU A 7 -0.06 2.22 -0.87
CA LEU A 7 0.32 2.39 -2.26
C LEU A 7 0.46 3.87 -2.59
N ASP A 8 1.56 4.25 -3.24
CA ASP A 8 1.67 5.54 -3.91
C ASP A 8 0.98 5.45 -5.27
N THR A 9 -0.14 6.15 -5.45
CA THR A 9 -0.92 6.11 -6.69
C THR A 9 -0.28 6.87 -7.85
N PHE A 10 0.78 7.64 -7.60
CA PHE A 10 1.54 8.32 -8.66
C PHE A 10 2.27 7.31 -9.55
N ASN A 11 2.92 6.33 -8.94
CA ASN A 11 3.73 5.33 -9.64
C ASN A 11 3.35 3.88 -9.31
N ASN A 12 2.25 3.65 -8.58
CA ASN A 12 1.80 2.34 -8.10
C ASN A 12 2.84 1.61 -7.23
N GLU A 13 3.72 2.33 -6.54
CA GLU A 13 4.71 1.75 -5.64
C GLU A 13 4.06 1.35 -4.31
N ILE A 14 4.36 0.15 -3.83
CA ILE A 14 3.99 -0.27 -2.47
C ILE A 14 5.02 0.34 -1.52
N VAL A 15 4.65 1.43 -0.86
CA VAL A 15 5.54 2.22 0.01
C VAL A 15 5.62 1.70 1.44
N SER A 16 4.61 0.96 1.88
CA SER A 16 4.61 0.27 3.17
C SER A 16 3.70 -0.94 3.13
N TYR A 17 4.06 -1.98 3.87
CA TYR A 17 3.21 -3.16 4.05
C TYR A 17 3.38 -3.76 5.45
N ARG A 18 2.36 -4.46 5.91
CA ARG A 18 2.39 -5.24 7.14
C ARG A 18 1.62 -6.53 6.96
N LEU A 19 2.17 -7.61 7.51
CA LEU A 19 1.55 -8.93 7.50
C LEU A 19 1.17 -9.33 8.92
N SER A 20 -0.04 -9.87 9.11
CA SER A 20 -0.49 -10.48 10.35
C SER A 20 -1.08 -11.86 10.08
N SER A 21 -0.88 -12.79 11.02
CA SER A 21 -1.60 -14.07 11.05
C SER A 21 -3.02 -13.92 11.57
N ARG A 22 -3.40 -12.73 12.04
CA ARG A 22 -4.71 -12.41 12.61
C ARG A 22 -5.41 -11.40 11.72
N GLU A 23 -6.62 -11.73 11.29
CA GLU A 23 -7.48 -10.84 10.53
C GLU A 23 -7.94 -9.64 11.41
N GLY A 24 -7.98 -8.46 10.83
CA GLY A 24 -8.38 -7.21 11.50
C GLY A 24 -7.41 -6.76 12.59
N ASP A 25 -6.12 -7.14 12.52
CA ASP A 25 -5.13 -6.69 13.51
C ASP A 25 -4.85 -5.18 13.36
N PRO A 26 -5.31 -4.31 14.30
CA PRO A 26 -5.15 -2.86 14.16
C PRO A 26 -3.69 -2.41 14.08
N ARG A 27 -2.75 -3.22 14.61
CA ARG A 27 -1.33 -2.88 14.60
C ARG A 27 -0.76 -2.79 13.20
N THR A 28 -1.23 -3.65 12.27
CA THR A 28 -0.75 -3.62 10.88
C THR A 28 -1.08 -2.30 10.21
N TYR A 29 -2.27 -1.78 10.45
CA TYR A 29 -2.72 -0.49 9.91
C TYR A 29 -1.96 0.67 10.52
N HIS A 30 -1.82 0.71 11.85
CA HIS A 30 -1.13 1.79 12.55
C HIS A 30 0.37 1.82 12.22
N ASP A 31 1.03 0.67 12.22
CA ASP A 31 2.48 0.61 11.98
C ASP A 31 2.82 0.82 10.50
N GLY A 32 1.94 0.39 9.59
CA GLY A 32 2.04 0.72 8.18
C GLY A 32 1.94 2.23 7.93
N LEU A 33 0.94 2.89 8.54
CA LEU A 33 0.77 4.34 8.43
C LEU A 33 1.95 5.12 9.04
N LYS A 34 2.47 4.70 10.20
CA LYS A 34 3.66 5.35 10.80
C LYS A 34 4.87 5.30 9.86
N GLU A 35 5.03 4.24 9.09
CA GLU A 35 6.11 4.15 8.11
C GLU A 35 5.90 5.12 6.94
N VAL A 36 4.69 5.21 6.41
CA VAL A 36 4.32 6.22 5.39
C VAL A 36 4.59 7.64 5.91
N ILE A 37 4.18 7.94 7.15
CA ILE A 37 4.43 9.25 7.77
C ILE A 37 5.94 9.57 7.86
N LYS A 38 6.79 8.57 8.16
CA LYS A 38 8.24 8.78 8.17
C LYS A 38 8.78 9.11 6.78
N LEU A 39 8.28 8.46 5.73
CA LEU A 39 8.67 8.75 4.35
C LEU A 39 8.30 10.19 3.96
N ILE A 40 7.06 10.60 4.22
CA ILE A 40 6.58 11.95 3.91
C ILE A 40 7.40 13.03 4.66
N LYS A 41 7.69 12.80 5.94
CA LYS A 41 8.53 13.73 6.73
C LYS A 41 9.96 13.82 6.19
N LYS A 42 10.48 12.74 5.60
CA LYS A 42 11.83 12.74 5.01
C LYS A 42 11.87 13.53 3.70
N GLU A 43 10.79 13.51 2.93
CA GLU A 43 10.70 14.24 1.65
C GLU A 43 10.64 15.76 1.82
N GLN A 44 10.35 16.26 3.03
CA GLN A 44 10.31 17.69 3.38
C GLN A 44 9.50 18.55 2.39
N THR A 45 8.43 18.00 1.84
CA THR A 45 7.57 18.71 0.90
C THR A 45 6.50 19.52 1.63
N ASP A 46 6.18 20.71 1.12
CA ASP A 46 5.05 21.52 1.58
C ASP A 46 3.70 21.05 0.98
N GLN A 47 3.73 20.04 0.12
CA GLN A 47 2.54 19.50 -0.52
C GLN A 47 1.70 18.71 0.48
N VAL A 48 0.36 18.84 0.33
CA VAL A 48 -0.59 18.05 1.11
C VAL A 48 -0.69 16.65 0.53
N THR A 49 -0.33 15.64 1.31
CA THR A 49 -0.56 14.24 0.93
C THR A 49 -1.99 13.84 1.23
N ILE A 50 -2.65 13.17 0.31
CA ILE A 50 -4.00 12.60 0.52
C ILE A 50 -3.86 11.12 0.81
N LEU A 51 -4.27 10.69 2.02
CA LEU A 51 -4.43 9.29 2.36
C LEU A 51 -5.87 8.90 2.04
N HIS A 52 -6.07 8.00 1.07
CA HIS A 52 -7.39 7.47 0.74
C HIS A 52 -7.53 6.03 1.25
N THR A 53 -8.62 5.75 1.98
CA THR A 53 -8.94 4.43 2.53
C THR A 53 -10.43 4.11 2.32
N ASP A 54 -10.83 2.88 2.58
CA ASP A 54 -12.23 2.55 2.80
C ASP A 54 -12.72 3.05 4.18
N GLN A 55 -14.00 2.82 4.49
CA GLN A 55 -14.60 3.15 5.79
C GLN A 55 -14.48 2.00 6.81
N GLY A 56 -13.44 1.16 6.71
CA GLY A 56 -13.17 0.12 7.68
C GLY A 56 -13.08 0.66 9.12
N SER A 57 -13.48 -0.14 10.10
CA SER A 57 -13.54 0.28 11.51
C SER A 57 -12.21 0.78 12.05
N VAL A 58 -11.09 0.22 11.58
CA VAL A 58 -9.74 0.63 11.97
C VAL A 58 -9.44 2.04 11.45
N TYR A 59 -9.69 2.30 10.16
CA TYR A 59 -9.46 3.60 9.53
C TYR A 59 -10.34 4.71 10.10
N SER A 60 -11.56 4.36 10.52
CA SER A 60 -12.49 5.30 11.18
C SER A 60 -12.19 5.51 12.67
N SER A 61 -11.27 4.72 13.25
CA SER A 61 -10.96 4.80 14.68
C SER A 61 -10.24 6.11 15.05
N ARG A 62 -10.50 6.57 16.28
CA ARG A 62 -9.85 7.75 16.83
C ARG A 62 -8.32 7.59 16.85
N SER A 63 -7.82 6.43 17.29
CA SER A 63 -6.38 6.16 17.39
C SER A 63 -5.67 6.20 16.04
N TYR A 64 -6.33 5.76 14.96
CA TYR A 64 -5.78 5.87 13.62
C TYR A 64 -5.72 7.33 13.14
N ASN A 65 -6.81 8.07 13.34
CA ASN A 65 -6.88 9.46 12.91
C ASN A 65 -5.98 10.41 13.75
N GLU A 66 -5.69 10.07 15.00
CA GLU A 66 -4.71 10.79 15.83
C GLU A 66 -3.29 10.74 15.24
N LEU A 67 -2.91 9.69 14.50
CA LEU A 67 -1.63 9.62 13.80
C LEU A 67 -1.48 10.68 12.70
N LEU A 68 -2.59 11.15 12.16
CA LEU A 68 -2.64 12.16 11.09
C LEU A 68 -2.57 13.59 11.63
N THR A 69 -2.59 13.75 12.97
CA THR A 69 -2.52 15.07 13.59
C THR A 69 -1.10 15.64 13.47
N ASN A 70 -1.02 16.94 13.16
CA ASN A 70 0.26 17.66 13.01
C ASN A 70 1.18 17.19 11.88
N ILE A 71 0.60 16.61 10.85
CA ILE A 71 1.27 16.31 9.59
C ILE A 71 0.48 16.88 8.42
N ASN A 72 1.15 17.20 7.33
CA ASN A 72 0.50 17.74 6.13
C ASN A 72 -0.18 16.64 5.30
N MET A 73 -1.10 15.90 5.95
CA MET A 73 -1.85 14.79 5.36
C MET A 73 -3.34 14.96 5.63
N LYS A 74 -4.14 14.73 4.58
CA LYS A 74 -5.60 14.71 4.66
C LYS A 74 -6.12 13.29 4.47
N HIS A 75 -7.03 12.86 5.34
CA HIS A 75 -7.70 11.58 5.22
C HIS A 75 -8.95 11.72 4.35
N SER A 76 -9.03 10.93 3.32
CA SER A 76 -10.19 10.76 2.43
C SER A 76 -10.68 9.32 2.54
N MET A 77 -11.98 9.10 2.60
CA MET A 77 -12.57 7.76 2.71
C MET A 77 -13.56 7.52 1.59
N SER A 78 -13.52 6.32 1.01
CA SER A 78 -14.56 5.82 0.10
C SER A 78 -15.91 5.78 0.79
N ARG A 79 -16.98 5.91 0.04
CA ARG A 79 -18.32 5.68 0.57
C ARG A 79 -18.53 4.21 0.92
N ALA A 80 -19.27 3.94 1.98
CA ALA A 80 -19.55 2.56 2.40
C ALA A 80 -20.24 1.78 1.25
N GLY A 81 -19.74 0.58 0.97
CA GLY A 81 -20.31 -0.30 -0.06
C GLY A 81 -20.16 0.19 -1.51
N THR A 82 -19.22 1.13 -1.76
CA THR A 82 -18.96 1.64 -3.11
C THR A 82 -17.53 1.29 -3.55
N PRO A 83 -17.30 0.08 -4.09
CA PRO A 83 -15.99 -0.38 -4.55
C PRO A 83 -15.36 0.57 -5.58
N THR A 84 -16.18 1.16 -6.43
CA THR A 84 -15.75 2.11 -7.47
C THR A 84 -15.05 3.36 -6.95
N ASP A 85 -15.10 3.62 -5.65
CA ASP A 85 -14.42 4.77 -5.05
C ASP A 85 -12.91 4.51 -4.82
N ASN A 86 -12.45 3.24 -4.91
CA ASN A 86 -11.02 2.87 -4.81
C ASN A 86 -10.61 1.81 -5.83
N PRO A 87 -10.80 2.04 -7.14
CA PRO A 87 -10.61 1.04 -8.18
C PRO A 87 -9.13 0.62 -8.34
N ILE A 88 -8.18 1.51 -8.01
CA ILE A 88 -6.75 1.21 -8.11
C ILE A 88 -6.38 0.11 -7.12
N MET A 89 -6.76 0.25 -5.86
CA MET A 89 -6.46 -0.74 -4.83
C MET A 89 -7.16 -2.07 -5.09
N GLU A 90 -8.39 -2.06 -5.58
CA GLU A 90 -9.10 -3.29 -5.93
C GLU A 90 -8.41 -4.05 -7.07
N SER A 91 -8.02 -3.33 -8.13
CA SER A 91 -7.30 -3.92 -9.26
C SER A 91 -5.97 -4.50 -8.82
N ILE A 92 -5.18 -3.74 -8.04
CA ILE A 92 -3.86 -4.20 -7.57
C ILE A 92 -4.01 -5.38 -6.63
N ASN A 93 -4.94 -5.36 -5.69
CA ASN A 93 -5.19 -6.49 -4.79
C ASN A 93 -5.61 -7.76 -5.54
N GLY A 94 -6.41 -7.63 -6.60
CA GLY A 94 -6.78 -8.74 -7.48
C GLY A 94 -5.54 -9.35 -8.15
N TRP A 95 -4.77 -8.53 -8.87
CA TRP A 95 -3.57 -8.99 -9.57
C TRP A 95 -2.53 -9.59 -8.63
N MET A 96 -2.27 -8.94 -7.49
CA MET A 96 -1.32 -9.46 -6.50
C MET A 96 -1.70 -10.84 -5.99
N LYS A 97 -2.99 -11.07 -5.73
CA LYS A 97 -3.46 -12.40 -5.30
C LYS A 97 -3.19 -13.43 -6.39
N ASP A 98 -3.57 -13.14 -7.63
CA ASP A 98 -3.38 -14.05 -8.75
C ASP A 98 -1.90 -14.35 -8.99
N GLU A 99 -1.05 -13.32 -9.05
CA GLU A 99 0.39 -13.46 -9.21
C GLU A 99 1.02 -14.28 -8.08
N MET A 100 0.72 -13.97 -6.81
CA MET A 100 1.26 -14.70 -5.67
C MET A 100 0.85 -16.17 -5.67
N PHE A 101 -0.40 -16.48 -6.06
CA PHE A 101 -0.91 -17.86 -6.03
C PHE A 101 -0.51 -18.67 -7.27
N TYR A 102 -0.50 -18.08 -8.47
CA TYR A 102 -0.31 -18.82 -9.72
C TYR A 102 1.10 -18.69 -10.28
N ASP A 103 1.74 -17.51 -10.14
CA ASP A 103 3.05 -17.28 -10.74
C ASP A 103 4.20 -17.52 -9.74
N PHE A 104 3.97 -17.26 -8.45
CA PHE A 104 4.98 -17.35 -7.40
C PHE A 104 4.78 -18.49 -6.38
N ASP A 105 3.76 -19.32 -6.57
CA ASP A 105 3.49 -20.52 -5.77
C ASP A 105 3.42 -20.30 -4.26
N LEU A 106 2.68 -19.28 -3.84
CA LEU A 106 2.48 -18.93 -2.43
C LEU A 106 2.08 -20.12 -1.55
N LYS A 107 1.37 -21.11 -2.11
CA LYS A 107 0.87 -22.28 -1.36
C LYS A 107 1.98 -23.16 -0.80
N HIS A 108 3.14 -23.17 -1.42
CA HIS A 108 4.28 -24.02 -1.05
C HIS A 108 5.45 -23.22 -0.47
N CYS A 109 5.23 -21.95 -0.07
CA CYS A 109 6.28 -21.18 0.56
C CYS A 109 6.56 -21.66 2.00
N ASP A 110 7.84 -21.81 2.35
CA ASP A 110 8.27 -22.21 3.71
C ASP A 110 8.13 -21.08 4.73
N ASP A 111 8.28 -19.82 4.29
CA ASP A 111 8.27 -18.62 5.13
C ASP A 111 7.49 -17.50 4.43
N ILE A 112 6.28 -17.28 4.90
CA ILE A 112 5.38 -16.27 4.34
C ILE A 112 5.96 -14.83 4.43
N ASN A 113 6.71 -14.51 5.48
CA ASN A 113 7.29 -13.18 5.62
C ASN A 113 8.39 -12.93 4.58
N LYS A 114 9.25 -13.93 4.37
CA LYS A 114 10.27 -13.86 3.31
C LYS A 114 9.63 -13.80 1.92
N PHE A 115 8.59 -14.60 1.70
CA PHE A 115 7.83 -14.60 0.47
C PHE A 115 7.25 -13.22 0.16
N ILE A 116 6.48 -12.64 1.09
CA ILE A 116 5.86 -11.32 0.90
C ILE A 116 6.92 -10.25 0.67
N LYS A 117 8.02 -10.27 1.43
CA LYS A 117 9.13 -9.32 1.24
C LYS A 117 9.73 -9.42 -0.17
N ALA A 118 9.99 -10.63 -0.65
CA ALA A 118 10.53 -10.85 -2.00
C ALA A 118 9.53 -10.42 -3.08
N TYR A 119 8.25 -10.76 -2.92
CA TYR A 119 7.20 -10.36 -3.85
C TYR A 119 7.05 -8.83 -3.94
N ILE A 120 7.02 -8.11 -2.81
CA ILE A 120 6.94 -6.64 -2.80
C ILE A 120 8.17 -6.01 -3.47
N HIS A 121 9.36 -6.57 -3.24
CA HIS A 121 10.56 -6.10 -3.92
C HIS A 121 10.45 -6.29 -5.44
N TRP A 122 10.07 -7.47 -5.89
CA TRP A 122 9.82 -7.75 -7.31
C TRP A 122 8.76 -6.83 -7.90
N PHE A 123 7.63 -6.63 -7.20
CA PHE A 123 6.55 -5.75 -7.64
C PHE A 123 7.05 -4.32 -7.89
N ASN A 124 7.84 -3.76 -6.98
CA ASN A 124 8.33 -2.39 -7.07
C ASN A 124 9.47 -2.20 -8.07
N HIS A 125 10.36 -3.21 -8.23
CA HIS A 125 11.63 -3.03 -8.95
C HIS A 125 11.75 -3.86 -10.25
N GLU A 126 10.94 -4.89 -10.44
CA GLU A 126 11.08 -5.81 -11.57
C GLU A 126 9.80 -5.94 -12.40
N ARG A 127 8.62 -5.80 -11.79
CA ARG A 127 7.33 -5.96 -12.44
C ARG A 127 7.00 -4.77 -13.34
N PRO A 128 6.94 -4.94 -14.69
CA PRO A 128 6.52 -3.86 -15.57
C PRO A 128 5.00 -3.66 -15.50
N ALA A 129 4.54 -2.41 -15.57
CA ALA A 129 3.13 -2.08 -15.60
C ALA A 129 2.76 -1.29 -16.86
N TYR A 130 1.69 -1.70 -17.54
CA TYR A 130 1.19 -1.01 -18.74
C TYR A 130 0.91 0.47 -18.46
N ALA A 131 0.23 0.76 -17.34
CA ALA A 131 -0.09 2.12 -16.92
C ALA A 131 1.15 3.01 -16.66
N LEU A 132 2.31 2.42 -16.44
CA LEU A 132 3.59 3.09 -16.24
C LEU A 132 4.49 3.01 -17.48
N GLN A 133 3.90 2.91 -18.66
CA GLN A 133 4.64 2.78 -19.93
C GLN A 133 5.59 1.59 -19.95
N TYR A 134 5.16 0.46 -19.39
CA TYR A 134 5.94 -0.77 -19.20
C TYR A 134 7.19 -0.62 -18.31
N LYS A 135 7.27 0.45 -17.52
CA LYS A 135 8.30 0.61 -16.48
C LYS A 135 7.84 -0.02 -15.18
N THR A 136 8.80 -0.30 -14.32
CA THR A 136 8.51 -0.67 -12.94
C THR A 136 8.11 0.58 -12.14
N PRO A 137 7.39 0.43 -11.01
CA PRO A 137 7.07 1.54 -10.13
C PRO A 137 8.28 2.42 -9.79
N HIS A 138 9.38 1.79 -9.36
CA HIS A 138 10.61 2.48 -8.99
C HIS A 138 11.25 3.24 -10.17
N LEU A 139 11.38 2.59 -11.33
CA LEU A 139 11.96 3.21 -12.51
C LEU A 139 11.13 4.38 -13.02
N TYR A 140 9.79 4.25 -13.00
CA TYR A 140 8.89 5.33 -13.41
C TYR A 140 9.06 6.56 -12.52
N LYS A 141 9.11 6.40 -11.20
CA LYS A 141 9.34 7.49 -10.24
C LYS A 141 10.67 8.20 -10.50
N HIS A 142 11.75 7.43 -10.66
CA HIS A 142 13.09 7.96 -10.98
C HIS A 142 13.11 8.76 -12.28
N ASP A 143 12.49 8.26 -13.35
CA ASP A 143 12.47 8.93 -14.66
C ASP A 143 11.63 10.22 -14.66
N MET A 144 10.69 10.33 -13.72
CA MET A 144 9.89 11.55 -13.51
C MET A 144 10.59 12.58 -12.59
N GLY A 145 11.79 12.27 -12.09
CA GLY A 145 12.61 13.19 -11.30
C GLY A 145 12.33 13.21 -9.80
N TYR A 146 11.77 12.11 -9.27
CA TYR A 146 11.45 11.95 -7.85
C TYR A 146 12.33 10.91 -7.15
#